data_63482a47568357750f00d9f43643d868
#
_entry.id   63482a47568357750f00d9f43643d868
#
_cell.length_a   1.000
_cell.length_b   1.000
_cell.length_c   1.000
_cell.angle_alpha   90.00
_cell.angle_beta   90.00
_cell.angle_gamma   90.00
#
_symmetry.space_group_name_H-M   'P 1'
#
loop_
_entity.id
_entity.type
_entity.pdbx_description
1 polymer ?
#
loop_
_entity_poly.entity_id
_entity_poly.type
_entity_poly.pdbx_seq_one_letter_code
_entity_poly.pdbx_strand_id
1 'polypeptide(L)'
;MNKKQIYSWALYDWANSAFATTVMAGFFPIFFSQYWSNPDNLSVSTFYLGLGNSIASLIVALLAPILGAIADRGSYKKKFLIFFAFLGIVMTLGLGFIAQGMWPIALLVYIFSTIGFSGANIFYDSLLPSVSNEKNIDDVSALGFSLGYLGGGILIIINFLMISYPAYFGLVDAVEATKYAFISVGVWWALFSIPLMLFVEEPKFHESESLSDSVINGLIQFRNTFNDLKKLKVVATFLLAYWLYIDGVDTVVRMAANFAFTLGFDQASIMGALVLIQLVAFFATLIYIKIANYIGLKNGIYLGILGYCVILFAGYFVESITHFYVVALLIGCFQGGIQSISRSLYSRIIPEQKSAEFYGFYNMLGKFAAVFGPVLMGSVTLFLSNIVDDEIRAARCLLYTSPSPRD
;
A
#
# COMPACT_ATOMS: atom_id res chain seq x y z
N MET A 1 -8.41 -28.18 0.95
CA MET A 1 -7.44 -27.14 1.36
C MET A 1 -7.52 -26.83 2.85
N ASN A 2 -6.39 -26.57 3.46
CA ASN A 2 -6.27 -26.38 4.91
C ASN A 2 -6.71 -24.95 5.30
N LYS A 3 -7.87 -24.81 5.97
CA LYS A 3 -8.36 -23.51 6.46
C LYS A 3 -7.31 -22.77 7.29
N LYS A 4 -6.45 -23.50 8.01
CA LYS A 4 -5.38 -22.93 8.83
C LYS A 4 -4.37 -22.14 7.96
N GLN A 5 -4.02 -22.65 6.77
CA GLN A 5 -3.12 -21.95 5.85
C GLN A 5 -3.75 -20.66 5.32
N ILE A 6 -5.04 -20.71 4.95
CA ILE A 6 -5.79 -19.52 4.45
C ILE A 6 -5.80 -18.40 5.50
N TYR A 7 -6.22 -18.74 6.75
CA TYR A 7 -6.26 -17.73 7.81
C TYR A 7 -4.87 -17.23 8.20
N SER A 8 -3.86 -18.11 8.21
CA SER A 8 -2.48 -17.71 8.51
C SER A 8 -1.89 -16.81 7.45
N TRP A 9 -2.24 -17.03 6.17
CA TRP A 9 -1.87 -16.14 5.07
C TRP A 9 -2.59 -14.79 5.21
N ALA A 10 -3.90 -14.79 5.43
CA ALA A 10 -4.68 -13.55 5.54
C ALA A 10 -4.30 -12.71 6.78
N LEU A 11 -3.84 -13.34 7.89
CA LEU A 11 -3.31 -12.65 9.07
C LEU A 11 -2.02 -11.88 8.80
N TYR A 12 -1.31 -12.17 7.73
CA TYR A 12 -0.17 -11.34 7.35
C TYR A 12 -0.59 -9.97 6.85
N ASP A 13 -1.72 -9.87 6.11
CA ASP A 13 -2.30 -8.56 5.72
C ASP A 13 -2.76 -7.76 6.95
N TRP A 14 -3.38 -8.43 7.95
CA TRP A 14 -3.66 -7.83 9.25
C TRP A 14 -2.40 -7.29 9.93
N ALA A 15 -1.28 -8.00 9.81
CA ALA A 15 -0.01 -7.64 10.41
C ALA A 15 0.61 -6.39 9.76
N ASN A 16 0.83 -6.45 8.45
CA ASN A 16 1.63 -5.47 7.74
C ASN A 16 0.86 -4.20 7.34
N SER A 17 -0.48 -4.27 7.23
CA SER A 17 -1.31 -3.09 6.92
C SER A 17 -1.20 -2.00 7.98
N ALA A 18 -0.84 -2.35 9.22
CA ALA A 18 -0.55 -1.38 10.27
C ALA A 18 0.62 -0.44 9.91
N PHE A 19 1.61 -0.92 9.15
CA PHE A 19 2.69 -0.06 8.64
C PHE A 19 2.16 0.94 7.60
N ALA A 20 1.35 0.49 6.67
CA ALA A 20 0.77 1.36 5.63
C ALA A 20 -0.12 2.46 6.24
N THR A 21 -0.96 2.09 7.21
CA THR A 21 -1.93 3.02 7.81
C THR A 21 -1.29 3.95 8.84
N THR A 22 -0.57 3.40 9.81
CA THR A 22 -0.03 4.16 10.95
C THR A 22 1.27 4.88 10.60
N VAL A 23 2.18 4.21 9.87
CA VAL A 23 3.48 4.81 9.54
C VAL A 23 3.38 5.61 8.26
N MET A 24 3.11 4.97 7.10
CA MET A 24 3.20 5.64 5.80
C MET A 24 2.17 6.76 5.61
N ALA A 25 0.91 6.50 5.93
CA ALA A 25 -0.18 7.46 5.73
C ALA A 25 -0.46 8.34 6.95
N GLY A 26 -0.21 7.83 8.16
CA GLY A 26 -0.57 8.48 9.41
C GLY A 26 0.53 9.38 9.96
N PHE A 27 1.36 8.84 10.84
CA PHE A 27 2.20 9.65 11.72
C PHE A 27 3.58 9.98 11.18
N PHE A 28 4.17 9.17 10.27
CA PHE A 28 5.54 9.44 9.80
C PHE A 28 5.68 10.78 9.06
N PRO A 29 4.80 11.15 8.10
CA PRO A 29 4.95 12.43 7.40
C PRO A 29 4.92 13.64 8.33
N ILE A 30 4.03 13.62 9.32
CA ILE A 30 3.86 14.70 10.30
C ILE A 30 5.06 14.75 11.23
N PHE A 31 5.45 13.61 11.79
CA PHE A 31 6.55 13.52 12.74
C PHE A 31 7.90 13.81 12.07
N PHE A 32 8.04 13.43 10.79
CA PHE A 32 9.23 13.78 9.99
C PHE A 32 9.41 15.29 9.86
N SER A 33 8.35 16.01 9.54
CA SER A 33 8.42 17.46 9.36
C SER A 33 8.57 18.23 10.69
N GLN A 34 7.91 17.78 11.76
CA GLN A 34 7.84 18.52 13.02
C GLN A 34 8.94 18.18 14.02
N TYR A 35 9.45 16.93 13.98
CA TYR A 35 10.38 16.44 14.99
C TYR A 35 11.79 16.16 14.45
N TRP A 36 11.88 15.49 13.29
CA TRP A 36 13.19 15.14 12.75
C TRP A 36 13.76 16.20 11.81
N SER A 37 12.93 16.90 11.05
CA SER A 37 13.33 17.96 10.12
C SER A 37 13.19 19.35 10.76
N ASN A 38 13.41 20.41 9.98
CA ASN A 38 13.18 21.78 10.44
C ASN A 38 11.69 22.15 10.27
N PRO A 39 10.95 22.42 11.38
CA PRO A 39 9.53 22.78 11.32
C PRO A 39 9.24 24.06 10.51
N ASP A 40 10.23 24.98 10.47
CA ASP A 40 10.09 26.26 9.75
C ASP A 40 10.17 26.12 8.23
N ASN A 41 10.52 24.93 7.72
CA ASN A 41 10.68 24.68 6.28
C ASN A 41 9.95 23.40 5.84
N LEU A 42 8.61 23.44 5.87
CA LEU A 42 7.73 22.32 5.48
C LEU A 42 7.96 21.87 4.04
N SER A 43 8.25 22.80 3.12
CA SER A 43 8.47 22.47 1.71
C SER A 43 9.69 21.57 1.51
N VAL A 44 10.77 21.82 2.22
CA VAL A 44 11.98 20.98 2.17
C VAL A 44 11.72 19.60 2.79
N SER A 45 11.00 19.53 3.90
CA SER A 45 10.62 18.27 4.53
C SER A 45 9.75 17.42 3.59
N THR A 46 8.77 18.04 2.94
CA THR A 46 7.90 17.38 1.94
C THR A 46 8.71 16.87 0.75
N PHE A 47 9.67 17.67 0.25
CA PHE A 47 10.56 17.27 -0.84
C PHE A 47 11.41 16.03 -0.46
N TYR A 48 12.04 16.01 0.72
CA TYR A 48 12.83 14.86 1.17
C TYR A 48 11.97 13.62 1.38
N LEU A 49 10.76 13.78 1.92
CA LEU A 49 9.82 12.67 2.07
C LEU A 49 9.41 12.09 0.70
N GLY A 50 9.09 12.96 -0.26
CA GLY A 50 8.80 12.57 -1.63
C GLY A 50 9.97 11.85 -2.30
N LEU A 51 11.18 12.36 -2.12
CA LEU A 51 12.42 11.74 -2.62
C LEU A 51 12.63 10.35 -2.01
N GLY A 52 12.45 10.20 -0.69
CA GLY A 52 12.57 8.92 0.00
C GLY A 52 11.56 7.88 -0.51
N ASN A 53 10.30 8.28 -0.66
CA ASN A 53 9.26 7.42 -1.24
C ASN A 53 9.59 7.01 -2.68
N SER A 54 10.11 7.93 -3.49
CA SER A 54 10.50 7.66 -4.88
C SER A 54 11.68 6.71 -4.96
N ILE A 55 12.71 6.89 -4.13
CA ILE A 55 13.87 5.99 -4.05
C ILE A 55 13.43 4.58 -3.64
N ALA A 56 12.64 4.44 -2.58
CA ALA A 56 12.13 3.15 -2.13
C ALA A 56 11.31 2.46 -3.23
N SER A 57 10.40 3.20 -3.87
CA SER A 57 9.56 2.69 -4.97
C SER A 57 10.38 2.25 -6.16
N LEU A 58 11.39 3.02 -6.57
CA LEU A 58 12.27 2.69 -7.69
C LEU A 58 13.11 1.43 -7.42
N ILE A 59 13.68 1.32 -6.22
CA ILE A 59 14.45 0.13 -5.82
C ILE A 59 13.56 -1.11 -5.88
N VAL A 60 12.37 -1.05 -5.30
CA VAL A 60 11.42 -2.17 -5.31
C VAL A 60 10.97 -2.48 -6.74
N ALA A 61 10.61 -1.48 -7.54
CA ALA A 61 10.17 -1.68 -8.92
C ALA A 61 11.21 -2.39 -9.78
N LEU A 62 12.48 -2.01 -9.65
CA LEU A 62 13.56 -2.63 -10.43
C LEU A 62 13.90 -4.05 -9.96
N LEU A 63 13.86 -4.29 -8.66
CA LEU A 63 14.26 -5.58 -8.07
C LEU A 63 13.11 -6.60 -8.03
N ALA A 64 11.86 -6.17 -7.99
CA ALA A 64 10.71 -7.04 -7.78
C ALA A 64 10.61 -8.22 -8.76
N PRO A 65 10.63 -8.03 -10.11
CA PRO A 65 10.51 -9.15 -11.04
C PRO A 65 11.75 -10.07 -11.01
N ILE A 66 12.94 -9.49 -10.79
CA ILE A 66 14.19 -10.25 -10.72
C ILE A 66 14.21 -11.17 -9.51
N LEU A 67 13.92 -10.61 -8.32
CA LEU A 67 13.84 -11.38 -7.08
C LEU A 67 12.70 -12.39 -7.13
N GLY A 68 11.60 -12.07 -7.81
CA GLY A 68 10.50 -12.98 -8.06
C GLY A 68 10.94 -14.20 -8.89
N ALA A 69 11.66 -13.98 -9.99
CA ALA A 69 12.19 -15.07 -10.82
C ALA A 69 13.18 -15.97 -10.06
N ILE A 70 14.04 -15.38 -9.23
CA ILE A 70 14.96 -16.13 -8.36
C ILE A 70 14.17 -16.97 -7.33
N ALA A 71 13.14 -16.37 -6.73
CA ALA A 71 12.32 -17.05 -5.74
C ALA A 71 11.54 -18.24 -6.32
N ASP A 72 11.02 -18.10 -7.53
CA ASP A 72 10.28 -19.17 -8.20
C ASP A 72 11.20 -20.36 -8.52
N ARG A 73 12.46 -20.12 -8.93
CA ARG A 73 13.43 -21.19 -9.24
C ARG A 73 13.87 -21.98 -8.01
N GLY A 74 14.16 -21.28 -6.92
CA GLY A 74 14.71 -21.92 -5.71
C GLY A 74 13.65 -22.33 -4.70
N SER A 75 12.35 -22.10 -4.96
CA SER A 75 11.28 -22.20 -3.94
C SER A 75 11.61 -21.36 -2.71
N TYR A 76 11.94 -20.08 -2.93
CA TYR A 76 12.38 -19.14 -1.89
C TYR A 76 11.37 -18.02 -1.59
N LYS A 77 10.11 -18.11 -2.09
CA LYS A 77 9.07 -17.09 -1.85
C LYS A 77 8.90 -16.77 -0.37
N LYS A 78 8.72 -17.80 0.43
CA LYS A 78 8.57 -17.66 1.89
C LYS A 78 9.84 -17.14 2.57
N LYS A 79 11.02 -17.54 2.11
CA LYS A 79 12.29 -17.06 2.67
C LYS A 79 12.49 -15.57 2.36
N PHE A 80 12.21 -15.13 1.12
CA PHE A 80 12.27 -13.71 0.76
C PHE A 80 11.21 -12.90 1.49
N LEU A 81 9.97 -13.42 1.63
CA LEU A 81 8.94 -12.77 2.43
C LEU A 81 9.44 -12.52 3.86
N ILE A 82 9.98 -13.55 4.53
CA ILE A 82 10.50 -13.44 5.90
C ILE A 82 11.64 -12.43 5.97
N PHE A 83 12.57 -12.45 5.01
CA PHE A 83 13.69 -11.51 4.96
C PHE A 83 13.21 -10.06 4.86
N PHE A 84 12.32 -9.77 3.91
CA PHE A 84 11.81 -8.41 3.72
C PHE A 84 10.90 -7.97 4.86
N ALA A 85 10.07 -8.87 5.40
CA ALA A 85 9.25 -8.58 6.58
C ALA A 85 10.14 -8.26 7.79
N PHE A 86 11.19 -9.04 8.03
CA PHE A 86 12.15 -8.79 9.11
C PHE A 86 12.85 -7.44 8.93
N LEU A 87 13.31 -7.12 7.71
CA LEU A 87 13.89 -5.82 7.40
C LEU A 87 12.90 -4.68 7.72
N GLY A 88 11.65 -4.79 7.23
CA GLY A 88 10.61 -3.80 7.49
C GLY A 88 10.31 -3.63 8.97
N ILE A 89 10.18 -4.74 9.72
CA ILE A 89 9.91 -4.75 11.16
C ILE A 89 11.03 -4.07 11.93
N VAL A 90 12.29 -4.49 11.71
CA VAL A 90 13.44 -3.95 12.45
C VAL A 90 13.61 -2.45 12.19
N MET A 91 13.47 -2.03 10.93
CA MET A 91 13.57 -0.62 10.58
C MET A 91 12.40 0.21 11.16
N THR A 92 11.17 -0.35 11.17
CA THR A 92 10.01 0.32 11.79
C THR A 92 10.20 0.47 13.31
N LEU A 93 10.69 -0.55 13.99
CA LEU A 93 11.07 -0.45 15.41
C LEU A 93 12.14 0.62 15.60
N GLY A 94 13.13 0.68 14.71
CA GLY A 94 14.23 1.65 14.73
C GLY A 94 13.76 3.10 14.69
N LEU A 95 12.64 3.42 14.03
CA LEU A 95 12.10 4.79 13.99
C LEU A 95 11.80 5.34 15.39
N GLY A 96 11.37 4.50 16.33
CA GLY A 96 11.09 4.91 17.71
C GLY A 96 12.30 5.40 18.51
N PHE A 97 13.51 5.11 18.06
CA PHE A 97 14.75 5.42 18.78
C PHE A 97 15.53 6.61 18.19
N ILE A 98 15.06 7.20 17.07
CA ILE A 98 15.78 8.28 16.40
C ILE A 98 15.57 9.59 17.16
N ALA A 99 16.68 10.29 17.44
CA ALA A 99 16.66 11.57 18.14
C ALA A 99 16.14 12.72 17.27
N GLN A 100 15.71 13.79 17.92
CA GLN A 100 15.25 15.03 17.26
C GLN A 100 16.33 15.61 16.33
N GLY A 101 15.90 16.15 15.19
CA GLY A 101 16.79 16.78 14.21
C GLY A 101 17.55 15.80 13.30
N MET A 102 17.46 14.49 13.52
CA MET A 102 18.20 13.47 12.75
C MET A 102 17.42 13.02 11.52
N TRP A 103 16.90 13.97 10.73
CA TRP A 103 16.09 13.68 9.55
C TRP A 103 16.75 12.75 8.50
N PRO A 104 18.09 12.79 8.24
CA PRO A 104 18.68 11.90 7.25
C PRO A 104 18.62 10.43 7.69
N ILE A 105 18.80 10.17 8.99
CA ILE A 105 18.71 8.82 9.56
C ILE A 105 17.24 8.35 9.53
N ALA A 106 16.31 9.23 9.94
CA ALA A 106 14.88 8.91 9.91
C ALA A 106 14.40 8.57 8.49
N LEU A 107 14.84 9.35 7.50
CA LEU A 107 14.51 9.10 6.09
C LEU A 107 15.12 7.79 5.59
N LEU A 108 16.39 7.52 5.90
CA LEU A 108 17.06 6.29 5.51
C LEU A 108 16.37 5.06 6.11
N VAL A 109 16.06 5.08 7.39
CA VAL A 109 15.35 3.99 8.09
C VAL A 109 13.96 3.80 7.51
N TYR A 110 13.25 4.89 7.19
CA TYR A 110 11.94 4.83 6.53
C TYR A 110 12.01 4.22 5.12
N ILE A 111 13.03 4.58 4.32
CA ILE A 111 13.27 3.97 3.00
C ILE A 111 13.42 2.46 3.13
N PHE A 112 14.24 1.98 4.05
CA PHE A 112 14.41 0.54 4.26
C PHE A 112 13.16 -0.14 4.83
N SER A 113 12.41 0.53 5.71
CA SER A 113 11.10 0.03 6.17
C SER A 113 10.14 -0.16 4.99
N THR A 114 10.07 0.82 4.09
CA THR A 114 9.21 0.81 2.91
C THR A 114 9.64 -0.25 1.90
N ILE A 115 10.96 -0.45 1.71
CA ILE A 115 11.50 -1.54 0.88
C ILE A 115 11.13 -2.89 1.50
N GLY A 116 11.27 -3.04 2.83
CA GLY A 116 10.87 -4.25 3.55
C GLY A 116 9.38 -4.56 3.39
N PHE A 117 8.52 -3.57 3.60
CA PHE A 117 7.08 -3.70 3.42
C PHE A 117 6.70 -4.09 1.99
N SER A 118 7.20 -3.35 1.01
CA SER A 118 6.86 -3.57 -0.40
C SER A 118 7.44 -4.87 -0.94
N GLY A 119 8.68 -5.19 -0.57
CA GLY A 119 9.34 -6.44 -0.94
C GLY A 119 8.61 -7.66 -0.37
N ALA A 120 8.20 -7.61 0.90
CA ALA A 120 7.44 -8.68 1.51
C ALA A 120 6.08 -8.90 0.83
N ASN A 121 5.39 -7.82 0.42
CA ASN A 121 4.10 -7.91 -0.25
C ASN A 121 4.16 -8.61 -1.60
N ILE A 122 5.27 -8.49 -2.36
CA ILE A 122 5.46 -9.23 -3.62
C ILE A 122 5.34 -10.74 -3.38
N PHE A 123 6.07 -11.23 -2.37
CA PHE A 123 6.09 -12.66 -2.06
C PHE A 123 4.83 -13.12 -1.33
N TYR A 124 4.22 -12.26 -0.51
CA TYR A 124 2.92 -12.49 0.09
C TYR A 124 1.83 -12.72 -0.96
N ASP A 125 1.72 -11.81 -1.93
CA ASP A 125 0.76 -11.94 -3.03
C ASP A 125 1.04 -13.18 -3.88
N SER A 126 2.30 -13.49 -4.13
CA SER A 126 2.70 -14.66 -4.93
C SER A 126 2.37 -16.00 -4.29
N LEU A 127 2.12 -16.04 -2.99
CA LEU A 127 1.65 -17.24 -2.27
C LEU A 127 0.13 -17.44 -2.39
N LEU A 128 -0.64 -16.47 -2.87
CA LEU A 128 -2.10 -16.57 -3.00
C LEU A 128 -2.54 -17.81 -3.82
N PRO A 129 -1.95 -18.12 -5.00
CA PRO A 129 -2.30 -19.35 -5.72
C PRO A 129 -2.06 -20.63 -4.91
N SER A 130 -1.04 -20.63 -4.05
CA SER A 130 -0.66 -21.81 -3.26
C SER A 130 -1.57 -22.06 -2.05
N VAL A 131 -2.18 -21.01 -1.49
CA VAL A 131 -3.09 -21.10 -0.34
C VAL A 131 -4.55 -21.10 -0.75
N SER A 132 -4.86 -20.97 -2.04
CA SER A 132 -6.21 -20.91 -2.61
C SER A 132 -6.38 -21.89 -3.77
N ASN A 133 -7.57 -22.00 -4.31
CA ASN A 133 -7.88 -22.72 -5.53
C ASN A 133 -8.83 -21.89 -6.40
N GLU A 134 -9.09 -22.34 -7.63
CA GLU A 134 -9.96 -21.62 -8.58
C GLU A 134 -11.35 -21.26 -8.04
N LYS A 135 -11.87 -22.03 -7.06
CA LYS A 135 -13.21 -21.80 -6.51
C LYS A 135 -13.25 -20.75 -5.40
N ASN A 136 -12.15 -20.56 -4.69
CA ASN A 136 -12.13 -19.69 -3.49
C ASN A 136 -11.06 -18.58 -3.51
N ILE A 137 -10.28 -18.47 -4.57
CA ILE A 137 -9.18 -17.49 -4.66
C ILE A 137 -9.66 -16.05 -4.46
N ASP A 138 -10.87 -15.74 -4.94
CA ASP A 138 -11.47 -14.42 -4.79
C ASP A 138 -11.84 -14.13 -3.34
N ASP A 139 -12.44 -15.10 -2.65
CA ASP A 139 -12.80 -14.98 -1.23
C ASP A 139 -11.55 -14.91 -0.34
N VAL A 140 -10.51 -15.69 -0.67
CA VAL A 140 -9.22 -15.67 0.06
C VAL A 140 -8.53 -14.33 -0.12
N SER A 141 -8.49 -13.79 -1.35
CA SER A 141 -7.93 -12.47 -1.62
C SER A 141 -8.70 -11.37 -0.87
N ALA A 142 -10.03 -11.41 -0.89
CA ALA A 142 -10.87 -10.45 -0.18
C ALA A 142 -10.70 -10.56 1.34
N LEU A 143 -10.57 -11.78 1.88
CA LEU A 143 -10.31 -11.99 3.31
C LEU A 143 -8.99 -11.33 3.75
N GLY A 144 -7.91 -11.46 2.94
CA GLY A 144 -6.62 -10.81 3.22
C GLY A 144 -6.80 -9.30 3.33
N PHE A 145 -7.30 -8.65 2.27
CA PHE A 145 -7.51 -7.18 2.29
C PHE A 145 -8.45 -6.74 3.41
N SER A 146 -9.57 -7.46 3.62
CA SER A 146 -10.51 -7.14 4.69
C SER A 146 -9.82 -7.18 6.07
N LEU A 147 -9.10 -8.25 6.38
CA LEU A 147 -8.34 -8.33 7.63
C LEU A 147 -7.26 -7.26 7.73
N GLY A 148 -6.61 -6.91 6.61
CA GLY A 148 -5.64 -5.81 6.54
C GLY A 148 -6.26 -4.48 6.98
N TYR A 149 -7.42 -4.14 6.43
CA TYR A 149 -8.14 -2.92 6.83
C TYR A 149 -8.52 -2.94 8.31
N LEU A 150 -8.99 -4.08 8.83
CA LEU A 150 -9.38 -4.17 10.23
C LEU A 150 -8.16 -4.07 11.17
N GLY A 151 -7.06 -4.79 10.85
CA GLY A 151 -5.84 -4.77 11.65
C GLY A 151 -5.17 -3.40 11.68
N GLY A 152 -5.01 -2.78 10.50
CA GLY A 152 -4.51 -1.41 10.37
C GLY A 152 -5.42 -0.39 11.06
N GLY A 153 -6.75 -0.57 10.92
CA GLY A 153 -7.75 0.30 11.54
C GLY A 153 -7.74 0.24 13.07
N ILE A 154 -7.63 -0.95 13.66
CA ILE A 154 -7.55 -1.10 15.12
C ILE A 154 -6.28 -0.44 15.66
N LEU A 155 -5.13 -0.72 15.04
CA LEU A 155 -3.86 -0.20 15.56
C LEU A 155 -3.75 1.31 15.39
N ILE A 156 -4.23 1.89 14.27
CA ILE A 156 -4.21 3.35 14.10
C ILE A 156 -5.12 4.06 15.11
N ILE A 157 -6.27 3.46 15.48
CA ILE A 157 -7.15 4.01 16.54
C ILE A 157 -6.40 4.01 17.88
N ILE A 158 -5.78 2.89 18.25
CA ILE A 158 -5.03 2.79 19.51
C ILE A 158 -3.91 3.83 19.53
N ASN A 159 -3.15 3.94 18.46
CA ASN A 159 -2.03 4.89 18.37
C ASN A 159 -2.51 6.35 18.34
N PHE A 160 -3.63 6.64 17.69
CA PHE A 160 -4.23 7.97 17.72
C PHE A 160 -4.68 8.37 19.12
N LEU A 161 -5.33 7.45 19.85
CA LEU A 161 -5.72 7.69 21.25
C LEU A 161 -4.49 7.88 22.15
N MET A 162 -3.42 7.08 21.94
CA MET A 162 -2.17 7.19 22.69
C MET A 162 -1.49 8.54 22.49
N ILE A 163 -1.50 9.06 21.27
CA ILE A 163 -0.89 10.36 20.93
C ILE A 163 -1.78 11.52 21.43
N SER A 164 -3.11 11.38 21.33
CA SER A 164 -4.05 12.41 21.79
C SER A 164 -4.14 12.52 23.32
N TYR A 165 -3.93 11.42 24.02
CA TYR A 165 -4.09 11.32 25.49
C TYR A 165 -2.91 10.56 26.13
N PRO A 166 -1.66 11.02 25.97
CA PRO A 166 -0.47 10.27 26.38
C PRO A 166 -0.47 9.90 27.87
N ALA A 167 -0.97 10.78 28.73
CA ALA A 167 -1.02 10.55 30.17
C ALA A 167 -1.83 9.31 30.58
N TYR A 168 -2.90 8.95 29.83
CA TYR A 168 -3.66 7.72 30.10
C TYR A 168 -2.88 6.44 29.82
N PHE A 169 -1.84 6.53 28.99
CA PHE A 169 -0.93 5.43 28.66
C PHE A 169 0.37 5.46 29.45
N GLY A 170 0.50 6.38 30.43
CA GLY A 170 1.71 6.53 31.24
C GLY A 170 2.87 7.20 30.50
N LEU A 171 2.60 7.94 29.41
CA LEU A 171 3.59 8.61 28.58
C LEU A 171 3.64 10.11 28.92
N VAL A 172 4.81 10.71 28.69
CA VAL A 172 5.07 12.10 29.08
C VAL A 172 4.37 13.09 28.14
N ASP A 173 4.46 12.85 26.82
CA ASP A 173 3.94 13.75 25.80
C ASP A 173 3.58 13.03 24.48
N ALA A 174 3.06 13.79 23.52
CA ALA A 174 2.71 13.28 22.20
C ALA A 174 3.93 12.84 21.37
N VAL A 175 5.13 13.38 21.64
CA VAL A 175 6.37 13.00 20.96
C VAL A 175 6.76 11.59 21.38
N GLU A 176 6.78 11.32 22.69
CA GLU A 176 7.05 10.00 23.22
C GLU A 176 5.99 9.00 22.73
N ALA A 177 4.70 9.36 22.77
CA ALA A 177 3.61 8.54 22.27
C ALA A 177 3.78 8.19 20.78
N THR A 178 4.23 9.12 19.94
CA THR A 178 4.47 8.84 18.50
C THR A 178 5.63 7.86 18.31
N LYS A 179 6.68 7.94 19.12
CA LYS A 179 7.78 6.95 19.10
C LYS A 179 7.28 5.55 19.46
N TYR A 180 6.44 5.45 20.50
CA TYR A 180 5.82 4.18 20.89
C TYR A 180 4.82 3.69 19.82
N ALA A 181 4.18 4.59 19.07
CA ALA A 181 3.34 4.20 17.94
C ALA A 181 4.15 3.45 16.88
N PHE A 182 5.34 3.93 16.51
CA PHE A 182 6.23 3.21 15.56
C PHE A 182 6.68 1.84 16.13
N ILE A 183 7.04 1.79 17.42
CA ILE A 183 7.42 0.55 18.08
C ILE A 183 6.24 -0.44 18.08
N SER A 184 5.02 0.03 18.40
CA SER A 184 3.82 -0.80 18.42
C SER A 184 3.52 -1.42 17.06
N VAL A 185 3.72 -0.68 15.96
CA VAL A 185 3.58 -1.18 14.58
C VAL A 185 4.57 -2.29 14.30
N GLY A 186 5.84 -2.11 14.66
CA GLY A 186 6.86 -3.15 14.48
C GLY A 186 6.55 -4.42 15.26
N VAL A 187 6.13 -4.29 16.52
CA VAL A 187 5.74 -5.42 17.38
C VAL A 187 4.48 -6.12 16.82
N TRP A 188 3.47 -5.36 16.41
CA TRP A 188 2.24 -5.86 15.80
C TRP A 188 2.54 -6.67 14.54
N TRP A 189 3.36 -6.10 13.65
CA TRP A 189 3.75 -6.76 12.41
C TRP A 189 4.53 -8.05 12.69
N ALA A 190 5.50 -8.02 13.62
CA ALA A 190 6.24 -9.22 14.01
C ALA A 190 5.32 -10.32 14.55
N LEU A 191 4.46 -9.99 15.52
CA LEU A 191 3.59 -10.95 16.21
C LEU A 191 2.63 -11.64 15.25
N PHE A 192 1.91 -10.87 14.44
CA PHE A 192 0.89 -11.41 13.55
C PHE A 192 1.44 -11.99 12.24
N SER A 193 2.75 -11.87 11.98
CA SER A 193 3.44 -12.59 10.90
C SER A 193 3.78 -14.03 11.27
N ILE A 194 3.87 -14.38 12.56
CA ILE A 194 4.23 -15.71 13.04
C ILE A 194 3.35 -16.83 12.44
N PRO A 195 2.00 -16.69 12.37
CA PRO A 195 1.16 -17.74 11.80
C PRO A 195 1.50 -18.07 10.35
N LEU A 196 1.79 -17.07 9.51
CA LEU A 196 2.23 -17.29 8.14
C LEU A 196 3.55 -18.07 8.11
N MET A 197 4.51 -17.67 8.95
CA MET A 197 5.82 -18.33 9.01
C MET A 197 5.73 -19.80 9.42
N LEU A 198 4.77 -20.15 10.28
CA LEU A 198 4.64 -21.50 10.82
C LEU A 198 3.75 -22.41 9.96
N PHE A 199 2.67 -21.88 9.37
CA PHE A 199 1.59 -22.72 8.84
C PHE A 199 1.36 -22.59 7.33
N VAL A 200 1.94 -21.59 6.65
CA VAL A 200 1.86 -21.49 5.20
C VAL A 200 3.02 -22.29 4.60
N GLU A 201 2.68 -23.24 3.76
CA GLU A 201 3.64 -24.05 3.03
C GLU A 201 3.86 -23.48 1.64
N GLU A 202 5.12 -23.47 1.19
CA GLU A 202 5.49 -23.11 -0.17
C GLU A 202 5.57 -24.38 -1.02
N PRO A 203 4.82 -24.49 -2.13
CA PRO A 203 4.92 -25.64 -3.01
C PRO A 203 6.29 -25.66 -3.71
N LYS A 204 6.88 -26.83 -3.81
CA LYS A 204 8.14 -27.06 -4.51
C LYS A 204 7.84 -27.47 -5.95
N PHE A 205 8.07 -26.61 -6.89
CA PHE A 205 7.86 -26.89 -8.34
C PHE A 205 9.11 -27.41 -9.03
N HIS A 206 10.29 -27.16 -8.47
CA HIS A 206 11.57 -27.58 -8.99
C HIS A 206 12.37 -28.33 -7.91
N GLU A 207 13.31 -29.19 -8.31
CA GLU A 207 14.34 -29.67 -7.38
C GLU A 207 15.05 -28.45 -6.79
N SER A 208 15.38 -28.51 -5.50
CA SER A 208 15.98 -27.38 -4.79
C SER A 208 17.36 -27.04 -5.42
N GLU A 209 17.35 -26.03 -6.27
CA GLU A 209 18.58 -25.47 -6.80
C GLU A 209 19.37 -24.76 -5.68
N SER A 210 20.70 -24.73 -5.81
CA SER A 210 21.52 -23.91 -4.93
C SER A 210 21.16 -22.43 -5.09
N LEU A 211 21.47 -21.60 -4.12
CA LEU A 211 21.15 -20.16 -4.21
C LEU A 211 21.87 -19.50 -5.41
N SER A 212 23.12 -19.90 -5.69
CA SER A 212 23.88 -19.40 -6.83
C SER A 212 23.25 -19.77 -8.18
N ASP A 213 22.82 -21.03 -8.31
CA ASP A 213 22.17 -21.50 -9.54
C ASP A 213 20.80 -20.86 -9.72
N SER A 214 20.04 -20.69 -8.62
CA SER A 214 18.76 -19.97 -8.64
C SER A 214 18.92 -18.52 -9.07
N VAL A 215 20.00 -17.83 -8.71
CA VAL A 215 20.28 -16.45 -9.15
C VAL A 215 20.55 -16.42 -10.66
N ILE A 216 21.44 -17.30 -11.16
CA ILE A 216 21.80 -17.33 -12.58
C ILE A 216 20.57 -17.72 -13.43
N ASN A 217 19.90 -18.82 -13.05
CA ASN A 217 18.75 -19.32 -13.77
C ASN A 217 17.53 -18.37 -13.65
N GLY A 218 17.38 -17.68 -12.52
CA GLY A 218 16.38 -16.65 -12.32
C GLY A 218 16.57 -15.44 -13.24
N LEU A 219 17.80 -14.96 -13.41
CA LEU A 219 18.10 -13.88 -14.35
C LEU A 219 17.84 -14.28 -15.81
N ILE A 220 18.19 -15.51 -16.19
CA ILE A 220 17.86 -16.06 -17.51
C ILE A 220 16.34 -16.16 -17.68
N GLN A 221 15.64 -16.66 -16.68
CA GLN A 221 14.19 -16.77 -16.68
C GLN A 221 13.53 -15.38 -16.82
N PHE A 222 13.94 -14.40 -16.03
CA PHE A 222 13.45 -13.03 -16.12
C PHE A 222 13.57 -12.46 -17.54
N ARG A 223 14.76 -12.61 -18.16
CA ARG A 223 14.97 -12.17 -19.54
C ARG A 223 14.01 -12.86 -20.52
N ASN A 224 13.82 -14.17 -20.37
CA ASN A 224 12.94 -14.95 -21.24
C ASN A 224 11.47 -14.54 -21.02
N THR A 225 11.02 -14.41 -19.77
CA THR A 225 9.64 -13.99 -19.45
C THR A 225 9.37 -12.59 -19.94
N PHE A 226 10.32 -11.65 -19.83
CA PHE A 226 10.17 -10.30 -20.36
C PHE A 226 9.96 -10.30 -21.89
N ASN A 227 10.66 -11.16 -22.61
CA ASN A 227 10.46 -11.34 -24.05
C ASN A 227 9.14 -12.05 -24.38
N ASP A 228 8.71 -12.99 -23.53
CA ASP A 228 7.48 -13.76 -23.70
C ASP A 228 6.22 -13.01 -23.25
N LEU A 229 6.34 -11.99 -22.39
CA LEU A 229 5.22 -11.11 -22.01
C LEU A 229 4.49 -10.54 -23.25
N LYS A 230 5.23 -10.25 -24.32
CA LYS A 230 4.65 -9.83 -25.61
C LYS A 230 3.76 -10.90 -26.24
N LYS A 231 3.99 -12.18 -25.93
CA LYS A 231 3.18 -13.32 -26.41
C LYS A 231 2.00 -13.62 -25.49
N LEU A 232 2.12 -13.28 -24.20
CA LEU A 232 1.06 -13.43 -23.20
C LEU A 232 0.10 -12.22 -23.23
N LYS A 233 -0.60 -12.05 -24.36
CA LYS A 233 -1.46 -10.88 -24.63
C LYS A 233 -2.45 -10.59 -23.50
N VAL A 234 -3.06 -11.61 -22.90
CA VAL A 234 -4.05 -11.45 -21.81
C VAL A 234 -3.39 -10.81 -20.57
N VAL A 235 -2.23 -11.34 -20.16
CA VAL A 235 -1.49 -10.83 -19.00
C VAL A 235 -0.99 -9.40 -19.26
N ALA A 236 -0.41 -9.15 -20.43
CA ALA A 236 0.09 -7.83 -20.80
C ALA A 236 -1.05 -6.78 -20.85
N THR A 237 -2.20 -7.14 -21.42
CA THR A 237 -3.38 -6.26 -21.46
C THR A 237 -3.91 -6.00 -20.06
N PHE A 238 -3.98 -7.04 -19.21
CA PHE A 238 -4.38 -6.86 -17.80
C PHE A 238 -3.43 -5.94 -17.06
N LEU A 239 -2.12 -6.15 -17.16
CA LEU A 239 -1.11 -5.33 -16.49
C LEU A 239 -1.17 -3.86 -16.92
N LEU A 240 -1.38 -3.60 -18.23
CA LEU A 240 -1.56 -2.23 -18.73
C LEU A 240 -2.84 -1.58 -18.17
N ALA A 241 -3.96 -2.32 -18.21
CA ALA A 241 -5.23 -1.83 -17.66
C ALA A 241 -5.11 -1.60 -16.15
N TYR A 242 -4.49 -2.55 -15.43
CA TYR A 242 -4.23 -2.46 -14.00
C TYR A 242 -3.42 -1.21 -13.67
N TRP A 243 -2.33 -0.97 -14.38
CA TRP A 243 -1.50 0.22 -14.17
C TRP A 243 -2.31 1.50 -14.27
N LEU A 244 -3.14 1.64 -15.31
CA LEU A 244 -3.92 2.86 -15.54
C LEU A 244 -4.97 3.12 -14.45
N TYR A 245 -5.74 2.10 -14.01
CA TYR A 245 -6.76 2.35 -13.01
C TYR A 245 -6.23 2.34 -11.58
N ILE A 246 -5.19 1.54 -11.26
CA ILE A 246 -4.64 1.51 -9.91
C ILE A 246 -3.88 2.81 -9.59
N ASP A 247 -3.28 3.45 -10.59
CA ASP A 247 -2.69 4.78 -10.43
C ASP A 247 -3.73 5.79 -9.96
N GLY A 248 -4.92 5.81 -10.57
CA GLY A 248 -6.03 6.64 -10.13
C GLY A 248 -6.49 6.31 -8.70
N VAL A 249 -6.64 5.02 -8.38
CA VAL A 249 -7.03 4.55 -7.04
C VAL A 249 -6.02 4.99 -5.99
N ASP A 250 -4.75 4.68 -6.19
CA ASP A 250 -3.68 5.01 -5.24
C ASP A 250 -3.49 6.52 -5.08
N THR A 251 -3.63 7.26 -6.17
CA THR A 251 -3.52 8.73 -6.16
C THR A 251 -4.62 9.34 -5.30
N VAL A 252 -5.89 8.94 -5.49
CA VAL A 252 -7.01 9.43 -4.67
C VAL A 252 -6.74 9.17 -3.19
N VAL A 253 -6.34 7.94 -2.83
CA VAL A 253 -6.09 7.57 -1.44
C VAL A 253 -4.95 8.36 -0.81
N ARG A 254 -3.86 8.56 -1.53
CA ARG A 254 -2.68 9.29 -1.03
C ARG A 254 -2.93 10.79 -0.92
N MET A 255 -3.71 11.34 -1.85
CA MET A 255 -3.92 12.78 -1.92
C MET A 255 -5.12 13.25 -1.10
N ALA A 256 -6.03 12.35 -0.68
CA ALA A 256 -7.24 12.71 0.06
C ALA A 256 -6.93 13.49 1.36
N ALA A 257 -5.95 13.03 2.15
CA ALA A 257 -5.57 13.70 3.39
C ALA A 257 -4.94 15.08 3.13
N ASN A 258 -4.07 15.18 2.12
CA ASN A 258 -3.44 16.44 1.74
C ASN A 258 -4.47 17.44 1.20
N PHE A 259 -5.38 16.98 0.35
CA PHE A 259 -6.51 17.78 -0.13
C PHE A 259 -7.38 18.30 1.01
N ALA A 260 -7.73 17.46 1.98
CA ALA A 260 -8.48 17.88 3.17
C ALA A 260 -7.74 18.96 3.99
N PHE A 261 -6.43 18.81 4.10
CA PHE A 261 -5.58 19.79 4.78
C PHE A 261 -5.56 21.14 4.04
N THR A 262 -5.51 21.15 2.69
CA THR A 262 -5.57 22.39 1.89
C THR A 262 -6.92 23.08 1.98
N LEU A 263 -8.00 22.35 2.27
CA LEU A 263 -9.32 22.92 2.55
C LEU A 263 -9.44 23.50 3.97
N GLY A 264 -8.39 23.39 4.80
CA GLY A 264 -8.35 23.92 6.16
C GLY A 264 -9.00 23.01 7.21
N PHE A 265 -9.20 21.72 6.90
CA PHE A 265 -9.74 20.78 7.88
C PHE A 265 -8.66 20.42 8.92
N ASP A 266 -9.07 20.28 10.16
CA ASP A 266 -8.18 19.94 11.28
C ASP A 266 -7.66 18.50 11.18
N GLN A 267 -6.50 18.25 11.76
CA GLN A 267 -5.82 16.96 11.71
C GLN A 267 -6.66 15.83 12.34
N ALA A 268 -7.40 16.10 13.42
CA ALA A 268 -8.23 15.10 14.08
C ALA A 268 -9.37 14.62 13.17
N SER A 269 -9.99 15.54 12.44
CA SER A 269 -11.01 15.22 11.43
C SER A 269 -10.45 14.39 10.27
N ILE A 270 -9.25 14.72 9.78
CA ILE A 270 -8.59 13.94 8.73
C ILE A 270 -8.28 12.52 9.22
N MET A 271 -7.75 12.37 10.44
CA MET A 271 -7.49 11.07 11.06
C MET A 271 -8.78 10.27 11.26
N GLY A 272 -9.88 10.94 11.68
CA GLY A 272 -11.21 10.32 11.80
C GLY A 272 -11.70 9.76 10.46
N ALA A 273 -11.47 10.46 9.35
CA ALA A 273 -11.82 9.98 8.02
C ALA A 273 -10.99 8.77 7.60
N LEU A 274 -9.67 8.74 7.91
CA LEU A 274 -8.82 7.56 7.67
C LEU A 274 -9.32 6.34 8.45
N VAL A 275 -9.71 6.52 9.72
CA VAL A 275 -10.31 5.45 10.51
C VAL A 275 -11.63 4.96 9.90
N LEU A 276 -12.49 5.89 9.45
CA LEU A 276 -13.74 5.55 8.79
C LEU A 276 -13.51 4.71 7.54
N ILE A 277 -12.53 5.09 6.69
CA ILE A 277 -12.15 4.32 5.50
C ILE A 277 -11.80 2.88 5.89
N GLN A 278 -10.99 2.67 6.92
CA GLN A 278 -10.54 1.34 7.34
C GLN A 278 -11.71 0.48 7.82
N LEU A 279 -12.59 1.03 8.67
CA LEU A 279 -13.73 0.29 9.20
C LEU A 279 -14.74 -0.07 8.10
N VAL A 280 -15.03 0.87 7.21
CA VAL A 280 -15.96 0.64 6.09
C VAL A 280 -15.35 -0.37 5.12
N ALA A 281 -14.07 -0.24 4.76
CA ALA A 281 -13.41 -1.13 3.82
C ALA A 281 -13.37 -2.59 4.30
N PHE A 282 -13.29 -2.82 5.61
CA PHE A 282 -13.38 -4.17 6.17
C PHE A 282 -14.66 -4.89 5.72
N PHE A 283 -15.83 -4.30 5.99
CA PHE A 283 -17.11 -4.90 5.62
C PHE A 283 -17.37 -4.83 4.11
N ALA A 284 -17.07 -3.69 3.50
CA ALA A 284 -17.33 -3.45 2.09
C ALA A 284 -16.56 -4.42 1.20
N THR A 285 -15.31 -4.76 1.51
CA THR A 285 -14.53 -5.72 0.72
C THR A 285 -15.19 -7.09 0.68
N LEU A 286 -15.72 -7.58 1.80
CA LEU A 286 -16.42 -8.88 1.88
C LEU A 286 -17.77 -8.88 1.14
N ILE A 287 -18.46 -7.75 1.12
CA ILE A 287 -19.70 -7.57 0.35
C ILE A 287 -19.39 -7.46 -1.14
N TYR A 288 -18.37 -6.68 -1.48
CA TYR A 288 -17.98 -6.40 -2.85
C TYR A 288 -17.61 -7.67 -3.62
N ILE A 289 -16.88 -8.59 -3.00
CA ILE A 289 -16.50 -9.84 -3.65
C ILE A 289 -17.73 -10.70 -3.97
N LYS A 290 -18.77 -10.71 -3.12
CA LYS A 290 -20.02 -11.42 -3.40
C LYS A 290 -20.75 -10.81 -4.60
N ILE A 291 -20.78 -9.48 -4.67
CA ILE A 291 -21.36 -8.76 -5.82
C ILE A 291 -20.56 -9.11 -7.08
N ALA A 292 -19.24 -9.03 -7.02
CA ALA A 292 -18.39 -9.32 -8.18
C ALA A 292 -18.48 -10.77 -8.66
N ASN A 293 -18.61 -11.73 -7.75
CA ASN A 293 -18.84 -13.13 -8.11
C ASN A 293 -20.21 -13.34 -8.81
N TYR A 294 -21.21 -12.53 -8.46
CA TYR A 294 -22.52 -12.57 -9.10
C TYR A 294 -22.54 -11.92 -10.49
N ILE A 295 -21.92 -10.74 -10.66
CA ILE A 295 -21.91 -10.00 -11.93
C ILE A 295 -20.75 -10.37 -12.86
N GLY A 296 -19.79 -11.16 -12.36
CA GLY A 296 -18.54 -11.51 -13.01
C GLY A 296 -17.38 -10.57 -12.62
N LEU A 297 -16.18 -11.13 -12.42
CA LEU A 297 -15.02 -10.40 -11.92
C LEU A 297 -14.62 -9.18 -12.78
N LYS A 298 -14.72 -9.31 -14.11
CA LYS A 298 -14.45 -8.19 -15.03
C LYS A 298 -15.41 -7.03 -14.78
N ASN A 299 -16.71 -7.31 -14.62
CA ASN A 299 -17.71 -6.29 -14.31
C ASN A 299 -17.52 -5.74 -12.90
N GLY A 300 -17.00 -6.56 -11.97
CA GLY A 300 -16.54 -6.10 -10.65
C GLY A 300 -15.46 -5.02 -10.76
N ILE A 301 -14.44 -5.21 -11.61
CA ILE A 301 -13.42 -4.16 -11.84
C ILE A 301 -14.06 -2.90 -12.43
N TYR A 302 -14.97 -3.02 -13.41
CA TYR A 302 -15.67 -1.85 -13.95
C TYR A 302 -16.50 -1.12 -12.91
N LEU A 303 -17.18 -1.86 -12.00
CA LEU A 303 -17.90 -1.27 -10.88
C LEU A 303 -16.96 -0.46 -9.98
N GLY A 304 -15.76 -0.98 -9.69
CA GLY A 304 -14.74 -0.27 -8.91
C GLY A 304 -14.25 1.00 -9.60
N ILE A 305 -13.93 0.93 -10.90
CA ILE A 305 -13.52 2.08 -11.69
C ILE A 305 -14.63 3.15 -11.69
N LEU A 306 -15.88 2.75 -11.93
CA LEU A 306 -17.03 3.67 -11.88
C LEU A 306 -17.18 4.29 -10.49
N GLY A 307 -17.01 3.50 -9.43
CA GLY A 307 -17.02 3.98 -8.05
C GLY A 307 -15.96 5.07 -7.82
N TYR A 308 -14.74 4.90 -8.33
CA TYR A 308 -13.70 5.92 -8.25
C TYR A 308 -14.00 7.15 -9.11
N CYS A 309 -14.65 7.01 -10.27
CA CYS A 309 -15.16 8.18 -11.02
C CYS A 309 -16.19 8.97 -10.20
N VAL A 310 -17.08 8.28 -9.48
CA VAL A 310 -18.05 8.93 -8.57
C VAL A 310 -17.34 9.60 -7.40
N ILE A 311 -16.31 8.97 -6.81
CA ILE A 311 -15.49 9.53 -5.73
C ILE A 311 -14.81 10.83 -6.19
N LEU A 312 -14.21 10.83 -7.37
CA LEU A 312 -13.56 12.02 -7.95
C LEU A 312 -14.59 13.13 -8.19
N PHE A 313 -15.74 12.79 -8.76
CA PHE A 313 -16.81 13.76 -8.96
C PHE A 313 -17.34 14.33 -7.64
N ALA A 314 -17.60 13.49 -6.64
CA ALA A 314 -18.03 13.93 -5.32
C ALA A 314 -16.95 14.79 -4.63
N GLY A 315 -15.69 14.43 -4.80
CA GLY A 315 -14.55 15.16 -4.26
C GLY A 315 -14.46 16.61 -4.76
N TYR A 316 -14.87 16.87 -6.02
CA TYR A 316 -14.94 18.22 -6.57
C TYR A 316 -15.87 19.17 -5.78
N PHE A 317 -16.93 18.62 -5.18
CA PHE A 317 -17.94 19.37 -4.41
C PHE A 317 -17.69 19.40 -2.90
N VAL A 318 -16.51 18.96 -2.45
CA VAL A 318 -16.17 19.01 -1.02
C VAL A 318 -15.98 20.45 -0.56
N GLU A 319 -16.88 20.92 0.31
CA GLU A 319 -16.86 22.26 0.91
C GLU A 319 -16.89 22.20 2.44
N SER A 320 -17.24 21.05 3.00
CA SER A 320 -17.37 20.85 4.43
C SER A 320 -16.76 19.53 4.86
N ILE A 321 -16.47 19.43 6.14
CA ILE A 321 -15.98 18.18 6.75
C ILE A 321 -16.97 17.03 6.53
N THR A 322 -18.28 17.30 6.55
CA THR A 322 -19.30 16.29 6.27
C THR A 322 -19.20 15.74 4.85
N HIS A 323 -19.00 16.62 3.85
CA HIS A 323 -18.76 16.17 2.46
C HIS A 323 -17.50 15.32 2.36
N PHE A 324 -16.45 15.70 3.10
CA PHE A 324 -15.20 14.91 3.13
C PHE A 324 -15.41 13.52 3.73
N TYR A 325 -16.20 13.40 4.81
CA TYR A 325 -16.56 12.09 5.37
C TYR A 325 -17.39 11.22 4.42
N VAL A 326 -18.26 11.83 3.60
CA VAL A 326 -19.00 11.10 2.55
C VAL A 326 -18.03 10.56 1.49
N VAL A 327 -17.05 11.35 1.07
CA VAL A 327 -16.00 10.88 0.13
C VAL A 327 -15.17 9.77 0.77
N ALA A 328 -14.79 9.89 2.03
CA ALA A 328 -14.07 8.85 2.77
C ALA A 328 -14.88 7.54 2.85
N LEU A 329 -16.19 7.63 3.11
CA LEU A 329 -17.10 6.48 3.12
C LEU A 329 -17.10 5.78 1.73
N LEU A 330 -17.22 6.55 0.65
CA LEU A 330 -17.19 6.01 -0.72
C LEU A 330 -15.85 5.34 -1.03
N ILE A 331 -14.72 5.94 -0.64
CA ILE A 331 -13.39 5.32 -0.77
C ILE A 331 -13.38 3.97 -0.05
N GLY A 332 -13.83 3.91 1.20
CA GLY A 332 -13.93 2.68 1.96
C GLY A 332 -14.80 1.61 1.27
N CYS A 333 -15.89 2.00 0.60
CA CYS A 333 -16.76 1.07 -0.10
C CYS A 333 -16.10 0.37 -1.30
N PHE A 334 -15.20 1.04 -2.01
CA PHE A 334 -14.68 0.52 -3.29
C PHE A 334 -13.22 0.06 -3.21
N GLN A 335 -12.39 0.64 -2.33
CA GLN A 335 -10.95 0.44 -2.32
C GLN A 335 -10.55 -1.03 -2.15
N GLY A 336 -11.02 -1.68 -1.10
CA GLY A 336 -10.66 -3.08 -0.82
C GLY A 336 -11.21 -4.04 -1.87
N GLY A 337 -12.38 -3.75 -2.42
CA GLY A 337 -13.02 -4.55 -3.45
C GLY A 337 -12.20 -4.57 -4.74
N ILE A 338 -11.87 -3.42 -5.29
CA ILE A 338 -11.11 -3.33 -6.56
C ILE A 338 -9.72 -3.92 -6.42
N GLN A 339 -9.04 -3.71 -5.28
CA GLN A 339 -7.71 -4.27 -5.03
C GLN A 339 -7.76 -5.80 -4.91
N SER A 340 -8.71 -6.35 -4.16
CA SER A 340 -8.82 -7.80 -3.94
C SER A 340 -9.17 -8.57 -5.22
N ILE A 341 -10.08 -8.03 -6.05
CA ILE A 341 -10.44 -8.64 -7.32
C ILE A 341 -9.29 -8.54 -8.32
N SER A 342 -8.60 -7.43 -8.38
CA SER A 342 -7.43 -7.27 -9.26
C SER A 342 -6.37 -8.31 -8.94
N ARG A 343 -6.07 -8.54 -7.65
CA ARG A 343 -5.12 -9.54 -7.19
C ARG A 343 -5.58 -10.97 -7.53
N SER A 344 -6.83 -11.30 -7.29
CA SER A 344 -7.35 -12.65 -7.56
C SER A 344 -7.48 -12.94 -9.05
N LEU A 345 -7.96 -11.98 -9.85
CA LEU A 345 -8.02 -12.12 -11.31
C LEU A 345 -6.61 -12.29 -11.91
N TYR A 346 -5.64 -11.52 -11.42
CA TYR A 346 -4.27 -11.68 -11.85
C TYR A 346 -3.72 -13.07 -11.54
N SER A 347 -3.97 -13.59 -10.32
CA SER A 347 -3.61 -14.94 -9.94
C SER A 347 -4.15 -16.04 -10.88
N ARG A 348 -5.33 -15.82 -11.48
CA ARG A 348 -5.98 -16.79 -12.39
C ARG A 348 -5.35 -16.82 -13.78
N ILE A 349 -4.72 -15.73 -14.22
CA ILE A 349 -4.19 -15.60 -15.59
C ILE A 349 -2.69 -15.82 -15.69
N ILE A 350 -2.00 -15.91 -14.56
CA ILE A 350 -0.55 -16.16 -14.49
C ILE A 350 -0.23 -17.63 -14.23
N PRO A 351 0.93 -18.13 -14.70
CA PRO A 351 1.40 -19.47 -14.35
C PRO A 351 1.76 -19.56 -12.86
N GLU A 352 1.20 -20.51 -12.13
CA GLU A 352 1.44 -20.69 -10.69
C GLU A 352 2.95 -20.89 -10.37
N GLN A 353 3.66 -21.61 -11.25
CA GLN A 353 5.09 -21.89 -11.11
C GLN A 353 5.97 -20.65 -11.21
N LYS A 354 5.47 -19.55 -11.78
CA LYS A 354 6.15 -18.27 -11.97
C LYS A 354 5.45 -17.13 -11.21
N SER A 355 4.66 -17.46 -10.21
CA SER A 355 3.82 -16.45 -9.54
C SER A 355 4.62 -15.32 -8.89
N ALA A 356 5.80 -15.58 -8.32
CA ALA A 356 6.60 -14.52 -7.71
C ALA A 356 7.17 -13.56 -8.76
N GLU A 357 7.63 -14.07 -9.90
CA GLU A 357 8.10 -13.23 -11.02
C GLU A 357 6.98 -12.34 -11.56
N PHE A 358 5.79 -12.92 -11.81
CA PHE A 358 4.65 -12.17 -12.32
C PHE A 358 4.10 -11.17 -11.31
N TYR A 359 4.02 -11.51 -10.02
CA TYR A 359 3.69 -10.55 -8.98
C TYR A 359 4.77 -9.47 -8.80
N GLY A 360 6.02 -9.78 -9.14
CA GLY A 360 7.08 -8.79 -9.30
C GLY A 360 6.72 -7.73 -10.35
N PHE A 361 6.24 -8.12 -11.55
CA PHE A 361 5.76 -7.19 -12.58
C PHE A 361 4.52 -6.41 -12.13
N TYR A 362 3.57 -7.06 -11.46
CA TYR A 362 2.36 -6.45 -10.91
C TYR A 362 2.69 -5.33 -9.92
N ASN A 363 3.57 -5.63 -8.95
CA ASN A 363 4.01 -4.65 -7.97
C ASN A 363 4.91 -3.57 -8.57
N MET A 364 5.74 -3.89 -9.55
CA MET A 364 6.53 -2.91 -10.30
C MET A 364 5.64 -1.84 -10.92
N LEU A 365 4.59 -2.23 -11.61
CA LEU A 365 3.65 -1.29 -12.23
C LEU A 365 2.90 -0.45 -11.19
N GLY A 366 2.45 -1.04 -10.09
CA GLY A 366 1.86 -0.29 -8.97
C GLY A 366 2.82 0.73 -8.35
N LYS A 367 4.12 0.44 -8.31
CA LYS A 367 5.13 1.39 -7.81
C LYS A 367 5.46 2.50 -8.82
N PHE A 368 5.45 2.22 -10.12
CA PHE A 368 5.56 3.27 -11.14
C PHE A 368 4.34 4.20 -11.11
N ALA A 369 3.14 3.68 -10.92
CA ALA A 369 1.93 4.46 -10.72
C ALA A 369 2.11 5.47 -9.56
N ALA A 370 2.63 5.01 -8.42
CA ALA A 370 2.88 5.85 -7.25
C ALA A 370 3.87 7.02 -7.48
N VAL A 371 4.66 6.98 -8.55
CA VAL A 371 5.59 8.06 -8.95
C VAL A 371 4.95 8.96 -10.01
N PHE A 372 4.27 8.38 -11.00
CA PHE A 372 3.68 9.13 -12.11
C PHE A 372 2.45 9.95 -11.71
N GLY A 373 1.58 9.41 -10.86
CA GLY A 373 0.37 10.10 -10.40
C GLY A 373 0.66 11.49 -9.82
N PRO A 374 1.48 11.63 -8.77
CA PRO A 374 1.83 12.91 -8.18
C PRO A 374 2.54 13.87 -9.16
N VAL A 375 3.38 13.35 -10.06
CA VAL A 375 4.07 14.18 -11.08
C VAL A 375 3.08 14.73 -12.10
N LEU A 376 2.18 13.90 -12.62
CA LEU A 376 1.12 14.35 -13.52
C LEU A 376 0.24 15.39 -12.85
N MET A 377 -0.16 15.14 -11.61
CA MET A 377 -0.98 16.05 -10.84
C MET A 377 -0.27 17.39 -10.65
N GLY A 378 0.97 17.40 -10.19
CA GLY A 378 1.75 18.64 -10.04
C GLY A 378 1.93 19.42 -11.34
N SER A 379 2.17 18.73 -12.47
CA SER A 379 2.34 19.34 -13.78
C SER A 379 1.06 20.01 -14.28
N VAL A 380 -0.09 19.32 -14.14
CA VAL A 380 -1.40 19.88 -14.54
C VAL A 380 -1.80 21.05 -13.64
N THR A 381 -1.44 21.01 -12.33
CA THR A 381 -1.64 22.14 -11.42
C THR A 381 -0.91 23.39 -11.87
N LEU A 382 0.41 23.24 -12.13
CA LEU A 382 1.24 24.34 -12.62
C LEU A 382 0.70 24.91 -13.95
N PHE A 383 0.16 24.05 -14.80
CA PHE A 383 -0.45 24.48 -16.05
C PHE A 383 -1.76 25.24 -15.83
N LEU A 384 -2.64 24.72 -14.95
CA LEU A 384 -3.94 25.34 -14.66
C LEU A 384 -3.82 26.61 -13.81
N SER A 385 -2.88 26.71 -12.87
CA SER A 385 -2.64 27.91 -12.08
C SER A 385 -2.20 29.10 -12.94
N ASN A 386 -1.64 28.85 -14.13
CA ASN A 386 -1.31 29.90 -15.11
C ASN A 386 -2.52 30.32 -15.96
N ILE A 387 -3.65 29.63 -15.90
CA ILE A 387 -4.83 29.88 -16.75
C ILE A 387 -6.04 30.34 -15.93
N VAL A 388 -6.11 30.02 -14.66
CA VAL A 388 -7.25 30.26 -13.77
C VAL A 388 -6.81 31.17 -12.63
N ASP A 389 -7.23 32.42 -12.62
CA ASP A 389 -6.94 33.41 -11.56
C ASP A 389 -7.58 33.10 -10.19
N ASP A 390 -8.31 32.00 -10.04
CA ASP A 390 -8.96 31.57 -8.80
C ASP A 390 -8.30 30.32 -8.23
N GLU A 391 -7.46 30.50 -7.21
CA GLU A 391 -6.71 29.44 -6.54
C GLU A 391 -7.61 28.36 -5.87
N ILE A 392 -8.83 28.71 -5.46
CA ILE A 392 -9.79 27.74 -4.93
C ILE A 392 -10.36 26.87 -6.04
N ARG A 393 -10.60 27.43 -7.23
CA ARG A 393 -11.00 26.65 -8.41
C ARG A 393 -9.83 25.81 -8.94
N ALA A 394 -8.61 26.33 -8.90
CA ALA A 394 -7.42 25.55 -9.20
C ALA A 394 -7.26 24.38 -8.19
N ALA A 395 -7.47 24.61 -6.89
CA ALA A 395 -7.46 23.55 -5.87
C ALA A 395 -8.59 22.52 -6.06
N ARG A 396 -9.75 22.89 -6.54
CA ARG A 396 -10.83 21.96 -6.90
C ARG A 396 -10.54 21.18 -8.20
N CYS A 397 -9.87 21.78 -9.15
CA CYS A 397 -9.27 21.06 -10.26
C CYS A 397 -8.11 20.15 -9.78
N LEU A 398 -7.57 20.39 -8.60
CA LEU A 398 -6.49 19.65 -7.95
C LEU A 398 -6.87 18.27 -7.40
N LEU A 399 -8.11 17.93 -7.24
CA LEU A 399 -8.50 16.51 -7.15
C LEU A 399 -8.15 15.78 -8.44
N TYR A 400 -7.95 16.54 -9.50
CA TYR A 400 -7.34 16.06 -10.73
C TYR A 400 -5.84 16.37 -10.82
N THR A 401 -5.25 17.23 -9.91
CA THR A 401 -3.88 17.71 -10.07
C THR A 401 -3.35 18.44 -8.82
N SER A 402 -2.70 17.88 -7.91
CA SER A 402 -2.03 18.29 -6.64
C SER A 402 -1.82 19.78 -6.22
N PRO A 403 -1.61 20.09 -4.90
CA PRO A 403 -1.69 21.43 -4.33
C PRO A 403 -0.39 22.26 -4.41
N SER A 404 -0.55 23.58 -4.56
CA SER A 404 0.49 24.56 -4.31
C SER A 404 0.43 25.03 -2.85
N PRO A 405 1.56 25.16 -2.13
CA PRO A 405 1.58 25.80 -0.81
C PRO A 405 1.37 27.31 -0.97
N ARG A 406 0.52 27.88 -0.11
CA ARG A 406 0.48 29.33 0.11
C ARG A 406 1.47 29.70 1.22
N ASP A 407 2.07 30.87 1.03
CA ASP A 407 2.89 31.64 1.97
C ASP A 407 2.18 31.89 3.31
#